data_d54c3784e9616403cac6552103100b4f
#
_entry.id   d54c3784e9616403cac6552103100b4f
#
_cell.length_a   1.000
_cell.length_b   1.000
_cell.length_c   1.000
_cell.angle_alpha   90.00
_cell.angle_beta   90.00
_cell.angle_gamma   90.00
#
_symmetry.space_group_name_H-M   'P 1'
#
loop_
_entity.id
_entity.type
_entity.pdbx_description
1 polymer ?
#
loop_
_entity_poly.entity_id
_entity_poly.type
_entity_poly.pdbx_seq_one_letter_code
_entity_poly.pdbx_strand_id
1 'polypeptide(L)'
;MAGPRKAAIRLSPPPDALPTQGTAKYQRVFEYLHGHIQSGALKAGDRLPSEAELGKLFEASRITVAKAVLDLQRMGLVSRRPGAGTHVLAPHMAEGRTFGLLIPELGLTEIFEPICHGMMRSAFARPDALLWGNAATSVGETAKEAEQMLTSFIRQKVAGVFFAPLELTGDKDATNRRIARDLDRAEIPVVLLDRCYMPYPERSAHDLVGVDNRKAGFKATAHLLQLGVRRLAFLGEAHAAGTVDERIAGFYEALRRFAVMPERELARRGSPQDEGLVRKLLDELRPEAILCGNDLTAARLMQTLIGLGVRIPEEVRIVGMDDVKYASLLPVPLTTIHQDCAGIGMAAMATMLQRLDHPELPVRDVTVPTSLVVRKSCGAHLGKVGEAAS
;
A
#
# COMPACT_ATOMS: atom_id res chain seq x y z
N MET A 1 24.94 21.09 -38.81
CA MET A 1 26.04 21.74 -38.05
C MET A 1 25.89 21.32 -36.59
N ALA A 2 26.86 20.57 -36.04
CA ALA A 2 26.85 20.18 -34.64
C ALA A 2 27.21 21.39 -33.77
N GLY A 3 26.31 21.85 -32.92
CA GLY A 3 26.57 22.92 -31.96
C GLY A 3 27.68 22.57 -30.97
N PRO A 4 28.33 23.55 -30.35
CA PRO A 4 29.49 23.34 -29.50
C PRO A 4 29.10 22.44 -28.31
N ARG A 5 29.88 21.38 -28.04
CA ARG A 5 29.74 20.50 -26.89
C ARG A 5 29.97 21.33 -25.61
N LYS A 6 28.93 21.58 -24.83
CA LYS A 6 29.10 22.17 -23.49
C LYS A 6 29.96 21.25 -22.63
N ALA A 7 31.02 21.84 -22.02
CA ALA A 7 31.87 21.13 -21.08
C ALA A 7 31.03 20.65 -19.85
N ALA A 8 31.43 19.53 -19.27
CA ALA A 8 30.81 19.06 -18.02
C ALA A 8 31.10 20.07 -16.89
N ILE A 9 30.10 20.38 -16.09
CA ILE A 9 30.25 21.27 -14.93
C ILE A 9 31.13 20.56 -13.89
N ARG A 10 32.17 21.26 -13.40
CA ARG A 10 32.95 20.79 -12.26
C ARG A 10 32.12 21.03 -10.98
N LEU A 11 31.61 19.94 -10.38
CA LEU A 11 30.94 20.00 -9.09
C LEU A 11 31.99 20.06 -7.97
N SER A 12 31.75 20.88 -6.97
CA SER A 12 32.59 20.91 -5.75
C SER A 12 32.45 19.60 -4.98
N PRO A 13 33.48 19.15 -4.26
CA PRO A 13 33.34 17.97 -3.41
C PRO A 13 32.18 18.15 -2.42
N PRO A 14 31.46 17.07 -2.07
CA PRO A 14 30.39 17.16 -1.08
C PRO A 14 30.95 17.68 0.24
N PRO A 15 30.24 18.57 0.96
CA PRO A 15 30.66 19.00 2.28
C PRO A 15 30.77 17.79 3.21
N ASP A 16 31.80 17.76 4.07
CA ASP A 16 32.07 16.70 5.05
C ASP A 16 30.91 16.45 6.04
N ALA A 17 29.86 17.26 5.99
CA ALA A 17 28.70 17.24 6.89
C ALA A 17 27.58 16.25 6.49
N LEU A 18 27.71 15.46 5.42
CA LEU A 18 26.76 14.36 5.17
C LEU A 18 27.07 13.22 6.16
N PRO A 19 26.06 12.68 6.87
CA PRO A 19 26.29 11.70 7.92
C PRO A 19 27.07 10.49 7.38
N THR A 20 28.27 10.31 7.89
CA THR A 20 29.26 9.32 7.43
C THR A 20 29.02 7.92 7.96
N GLN A 21 28.09 7.71 8.89
CA GLN A 21 27.78 6.40 9.45
C GLN A 21 26.38 5.94 9.03
N GLY A 22 26.31 4.91 8.17
CA GLY A 22 25.08 4.17 7.84
C GLY A 22 24.40 4.48 6.52
N THR A 23 24.74 5.60 5.83
CA THR A 23 24.11 5.93 4.54
C THR A 23 24.83 5.25 3.38
N ALA A 24 24.13 4.43 2.57
CA ALA A 24 24.72 3.74 1.44
C ALA A 24 25.32 4.75 0.45
N LYS A 25 26.53 4.47 -0.11
CA LYS A 25 27.22 5.34 -1.10
C LYS A 25 26.32 5.74 -2.27
N TYR A 26 25.39 4.87 -2.67
CA TYR A 26 24.35 5.16 -3.64
C TYR A 26 23.47 6.36 -3.25
N GLN A 27 23.01 6.39 -2.00
CA GLN A 27 22.11 7.43 -1.48
C GLN A 27 22.80 8.80 -1.45
N ARG A 28 24.08 8.84 -1.09
CA ARG A 28 24.91 10.05 -1.11
C ARG A 28 25.07 10.63 -2.51
N VAL A 29 25.32 9.78 -3.52
CA VAL A 29 25.41 10.21 -4.93
C VAL A 29 24.07 10.77 -5.41
N PHE A 30 23.00 10.07 -5.09
CA PHE A 30 21.63 10.46 -5.47
C PHE A 30 21.23 11.81 -4.86
N GLU A 31 21.34 11.95 -3.53
CA GLU A 31 20.95 13.17 -2.79
C GLU A 31 21.77 14.39 -3.24
N TYR A 32 23.05 14.20 -3.47
CA TYR A 32 23.92 15.27 -3.95
C TYR A 32 23.52 15.79 -5.32
N LEU A 33 23.35 14.91 -6.30
CA LEU A 33 22.93 15.30 -7.65
C LEU A 33 21.52 15.88 -7.66
N HIS A 34 20.60 15.26 -6.93
CA HIS A 34 19.24 15.72 -6.78
C HIS A 34 19.17 17.12 -6.16
N GLY A 35 19.90 17.38 -5.07
CA GLY A 35 19.97 18.68 -4.43
C GLY A 35 20.53 19.77 -5.34
N HIS A 36 21.54 19.46 -6.15
CA HIS A 36 22.11 20.43 -7.11
C HIS A 36 21.15 20.74 -8.28
N ILE A 37 20.33 19.77 -8.69
CA ILE A 37 19.29 19.99 -9.70
C ILE A 37 18.16 20.84 -9.10
N GLN A 38 17.71 20.53 -7.89
CA GLN A 38 16.64 21.28 -7.20
C GLN A 38 17.03 22.72 -6.86
N SER A 39 18.26 22.93 -6.39
CA SER A 39 18.74 24.29 -6.07
C SER A 39 19.04 25.13 -7.32
N GLY A 40 18.94 24.56 -8.53
CA GLY A 40 19.30 25.26 -9.76
C GLY A 40 20.81 25.44 -9.98
N ALA A 41 21.65 24.85 -9.15
CA ALA A 41 23.11 24.80 -9.36
C ALA A 41 23.47 23.99 -10.61
N LEU A 42 22.69 22.96 -10.94
CA LEU A 42 22.69 22.27 -12.21
C LEU A 42 21.44 22.68 -12.99
N LYS A 43 21.64 23.38 -14.09
CA LYS A 43 20.55 23.92 -14.94
C LYS A 43 20.20 22.97 -16.07
N ALA A 44 18.98 23.12 -16.58
CA ALA A 44 18.52 22.41 -17.78
C ALA A 44 19.52 22.52 -18.96
N GLY A 45 19.79 21.40 -19.56
CA GLY A 45 20.78 21.28 -20.65
C GLY A 45 22.23 21.14 -20.18
N ASP A 46 22.50 21.27 -18.89
CA ASP A 46 23.84 21.04 -18.36
C ASP A 46 24.16 19.56 -18.40
N ARG A 47 25.44 19.27 -18.69
CA ARG A 47 25.94 17.91 -18.72
C ARG A 47 26.43 17.51 -17.34
N LEU A 48 25.88 16.40 -16.79
CA LEU A 48 26.40 15.80 -15.57
C LEU A 48 27.85 15.31 -15.76
N PRO A 49 28.65 15.30 -14.68
CA PRO A 49 29.92 14.59 -14.68
C PRO A 49 29.73 13.13 -15.09
N SER A 50 30.73 12.54 -15.70
CA SER A 50 30.68 11.13 -16.07
C SER A 50 30.57 10.20 -14.86
N GLU A 51 30.06 9.00 -15.05
CA GLU A 51 29.99 7.99 -13.99
C GLU A 51 31.38 7.71 -13.37
N ALA A 52 32.46 7.85 -14.15
CA ALA A 52 33.84 7.70 -13.68
C ALA A 52 34.28 8.87 -12.78
N GLU A 53 33.91 10.11 -13.14
CA GLU A 53 34.17 11.29 -12.32
C GLU A 53 33.37 11.28 -11.01
N LEU A 54 32.09 10.93 -11.09
CA LEU A 54 31.24 10.75 -9.90
C LEU A 54 31.73 9.59 -9.01
N GLY A 55 32.21 8.50 -9.64
CA GLY A 55 32.79 7.38 -8.88
C GLY A 55 34.03 7.79 -8.08
N LYS A 56 34.90 8.65 -8.65
CA LYS A 56 36.07 9.23 -7.96
C LYS A 56 35.64 10.20 -6.85
N LEU A 57 34.67 11.07 -7.13
CA LEU A 57 34.20 12.10 -6.19
C LEU A 57 33.55 11.51 -4.92
N PHE A 58 32.83 10.37 -5.05
CA PHE A 58 32.11 9.72 -3.96
C PHE A 58 32.76 8.42 -3.46
N GLU A 59 33.93 8.07 -3.99
CA GLU A 59 34.59 6.79 -3.72
C GLU A 59 33.64 5.59 -3.92
N ALA A 60 32.77 5.69 -4.92
CA ALA A 60 31.72 4.73 -5.22
C ALA A 60 32.03 3.93 -6.48
N SER A 61 31.56 2.67 -6.52
CA SER A 61 31.68 1.85 -7.72
C SER A 61 30.86 2.44 -8.88
N ARG A 62 31.30 2.16 -10.12
CA ARG A 62 30.57 2.59 -11.32
C ARG A 62 29.12 2.10 -11.33
N ILE A 63 28.87 0.89 -10.83
CA ILE A 63 27.52 0.32 -10.70
C ILE A 63 26.68 1.13 -9.73
N THR A 64 27.25 1.55 -8.60
CA THR A 64 26.59 2.38 -7.59
C THR A 64 26.16 3.73 -8.14
N VAL A 65 27.07 4.39 -8.89
CA VAL A 65 26.80 5.68 -9.55
C VAL A 65 25.75 5.50 -10.65
N ALA A 66 25.90 4.46 -11.50
CA ALA A 66 24.96 4.18 -12.58
C ALA A 66 23.52 3.97 -12.06
N LYS A 67 23.38 3.32 -10.91
CA LYS A 67 22.07 3.13 -10.25
C LYS A 67 21.48 4.47 -9.82
N ALA A 68 22.25 5.36 -9.17
CA ALA A 68 21.79 6.68 -8.77
C ALA A 68 21.37 7.55 -9.96
N VAL A 69 22.16 7.52 -11.05
CA VAL A 69 21.84 8.24 -12.31
C VAL A 69 20.60 7.65 -12.98
N LEU A 70 20.42 6.33 -12.95
CA LEU A 70 19.21 5.67 -13.49
C LEU A 70 17.95 6.10 -12.74
N ASP A 71 18.03 6.24 -11.42
CA ASP A 71 16.89 6.68 -10.64
C ASP A 71 16.56 8.16 -10.89
N LEU A 72 17.56 9.04 -11.04
CA LEU A 72 17.34 10.42 -11.52
C LEU A 72 16.74 10.45 -12.93
N GLN A 73 17.10 9.50 -13.80
CA GLN A 73 16.50 9.37 -15.12
C GLN A 73 15.05 8.88 -15.05
N ARG A 74 14.74 7.92 -14.18
CA ARG A 74 13.37 7.46 -13.91
C ARG A 74 12.48 8.58 -13.36
N MET A 75 13.06 9.51 -12.59
CA MET A 75 12.39 10.70 -12.11
C MET A 75 12.26 11.81 -13.18
N GLY A 76 12.75 11.60 -14.39
CA GLY A 76 12.67 12.60 -15.47
C GLY A 76 13.57 13.83 -15.26
N LEU A 77 14.51 13.77 -14.32
CA LEU A 77 15.41 14.88 -14.02
C LEU A 77 16.63 14.94 -14.96
N VAL A 78 16.99 13.80 -15.55
CA VAL A 78 18.11 13.70 -16.48
C VAL A 78 17.77 12.79 -17.65
N SER A 79 18.42 13.03 -18.82
CA SER A 79 18.34 12.13 -19.97
C SER A 79 19.73 11.65 -20.37
N ARG A 80 19.84 10.36 -20.69
CA ARG A 80 21.07 9.75 -21.20
C ARG A 80 21.02 9.71 -22.72
N ARG A 81 22.02 10.32 -23.37
CA ARG A 81 22.16 10.27 -24.83
C ARG A 81 23.42 9.48 -25.20
N PRO A 82 23.29 8.39 -25.97
CA PRO A 82 24.47 7.64 -26.41
C PRO A 82 25.52 8.55 -27.04
N GLY A 83 26.78 8.47 -26.58
CA GLY A 83 27.87 9.29 -27.05
C GLY A 83 27.88 10.76 -26.59
N ALA A 84 26.81 11.30 -26.03
CA ALA A 84 26.72 12.68 -25.59
C ALA A 84 26.73 12.83 -24.04
N GLY A 85 26.56 11.75 -23.29
CA GLY A 85 26.53 11.75 -21.82
C GLY A 85 25.12 11.92 -21.23
N THR A 86 25.07 12.22 -19.93
CA THR A 86 23.82 12.47 -19.21
C THR A 86 23.62 13.97 -19.06
N HIS A 87 22.45 14.45 -19.42
CA HIS A 87 22.11 15.88 -19.38
C HIS A 87 20.93 16.10 -18.42
N VAL A 88 20.98 17.19 -17.67
CA VAL A 88 19.87 17.67 -16.88
C VAL A 88 18.74 18.07 -17.83
N LEU A 89 17.57 17.51 -17.62
CA LEU A 89 16.37 17.94 -18.33
C LEU A 89 15.93 19.30 -17.76
N ALA A 90 15.33 20.14 -18.61
CA ALA A 90 14.58 21.26 -18.05
C ALA A 90 13.67 20.69 -16.97
N PRO A 91 13.68 21.24 -15.75
CA PRO A 91 12.53 20.97 -14.90
C PRO A 91 11.36 21.36 -15.79
N HIS A 92 10.52 20.38 -16.14
CA HIS A 92 9.21 20.73 -16.60
C HIS A 92 8.68 21.54 -15.41
N MET A 93 8.66 22.87 -15.55
CA MET A 93 7.79 23.76 -14.80
C MET A 93 6.37 23.41 -15.31
N ALA A 94 6.00 22.14 -15.22
CA ALA A 94 4.61 21.77 -15.22
C ALA A 94 4.05 22.47 -14.01
N GLU A 95 3.15 23.40 -14.23
CA GLU A 95 2.30 23.93 -13.16
C GLU A 95 1.90 22.75 -12.30
N GLY A 96 2.21 22.81 -10.98
CA GLY A 96 2.03 21.68 -10.09
C GLY A 96 0.61 21.18 -10.20
N ARG A 97 0.45 19.90 -10.55
CA ARG A 97 -0.87 19.28 -10.67
C ARG A 97 -1.44 19.09 -9.28
N THR A 98 -2.72 19.31 -9.12
CA THR A 98 -3.41 18.99 -7.87
C THR A 98 -4.19 17.72 -8.06
N PHE A 99 -3.97 16.73 -7.20
CA PHE A 99 -4.69 15.46 -7.19
C PHE A 99 -5.62 15.39 -5.99
N GLY A 100 -6.84 14.91 -6.19
CA GLY A 100 -7.78 14.64 -5.12
C GLY A 100 -7.50 13.28 -4.44
N LEU A 101 -7.52 13.27 -3.11
CA LEU A 101 -7.54 12.04 -2.31
C LEU A 101 -8.97 11.82 -1.82
N LEU A 102 -9.73 10.97 -2.49
CA LEU A 102 -11.06 10.56 -2.07
C LEU A 102 -10.91 9.29 -1.22
N ILE A 103 -10.50 9.51 0.02
CA ILE A 103 -10.30 8.49 1.03
C ILE A 103 -11.17 8.87 2.22
N PRO A 104 -12.40 8.37 2.28
CA PRO A 104 -13.27 8.60 3.43
C PRO A 104 -12.60 8.08 4.70
N GLU A 105 -12.79 8.81 5.81
CA GLU A 105 -12.20 8.45 7.11
C GLU A 105 -10.66 8.36 7.10
N LEU A 106 -10.00 9.18 6.27
CA LEU A 106 -8.54 9.29 6.31
C LEU A 106 -8.09 9.72 7.72
N GLY A 107 -7.23 8.90 8.32
CA GLY A 107 -6.78 9.05 9.72
C GLY A 107 -7.47 8.10 10.70
N LEU A 108 -8.60 7.46 10.34
CA LEU A 108 -9.21 6.39 11.12
C LEU A 108 -8.76 5.00 10.65
N THR A 109 -8.31 4.89 9.39
CA THR A 109 -7.79 3.65 8.79
C THR A 109 -6.28 3.74 8.66
N GLU A 110 -5.57 2.79 9.24
CA GLU A 110 -4.11 2.89 9.43
C GLU A 110 -3.28 2.63 8.18
N ILE A 111 -3.88 2.04 7.11
CA ILE A 111 -3.17 1.75 5.86
C ILE A 111 -3.05 2.98 4.95
N PHE A 112 -4.02 3.91 4.99
CA PHE A 112 -4.07 5.00 4.01
C PHE A 112 -3.08 6.13 4.31
N GLU A 113 -2.77 6.41 5.58
CA GLU A 113 -1.75 7.41 5.93
C GLU A 113 -0.37 7.03 5.36
N PRO A 114 0.17 5.80 5.56
CA PRO A 114 1.41 5.38 4.90
C PRO A 114 1.33 5.35 3.37
N ILE A 115 0.16 5.04 2.78
CA ILE A 115 -0.05 5.11 1.32
C ILE A 115 0.12 6.56 0.84
N CYS A 116 -0.52 7.53 1.50
CA CYS A 116 -0.38 8.96 1.18
C CYS A 116 1.08 9.43 1.32
N HIS A 117 1.79 8.99 2.36
CA HIS A 117 3.23 9.27 2.51
C HIS A 117 4.05 8.70 1.34
N GLY A 118 3.73 7.48 0.88
CA GLY A 118 4.36 6.88 -0.30
C GLY A 118 4.12 7.71 -1.57
N MET A 119 2.90 8.20 -1.79
CA MET A 119 2.55 9.09 -2.90
C MET A 119 3.37 10.38 -2.84
N MET A 120 3.44 11.03 -1.68
CA MET A 120 4.20 12.27 -1.49
C MET A 120 5.68 12.07 -1.80
N ARG A 121 6.30 10.97 -1.35
CA ARG A 121 7.71 10.66 -1.67
C ARG A 121 7.96 10.54 -3.17
N SER A 122 6.99 10.06 -3.93
CA SER A 122 7.05 9.99 -5.39
C SER A 122 6.84 11.37 -6.04
N ALA A 123 5.98 12.21 -5.43
CA ALA A 123 5.66 13.56 -5.89
C ALA A 123 6.76 14.60 -5.60
N PHE A 124 7.68 14.35 -4.66
CA PHE A 124 8.77 15.31 -4.33
C PHE A 124 9.68 15.67 -5.50
N ALA A 125 9.65 14.90 -6.58
CA ALA A 125 10.35 15.22 -7.81
C ALA A 125 9.61 16.24 -8.70
N ARG A 126 8.35 16.58 -8.36
CA ARG A 126 7.46 17.50 -9.09
C ARG A 126 6.72 18.36 -8.09
N PRO A 127 6.28 19.59 -8.43
CA PRO A 127 5.51 20.47 -7.54
C PRO A 127 4.03 20.03 -7.45
N ASP A 128 3.76 18.70 -7.48
CA ASP A 128 2.41 18.16 -7.43
C ASP A 128 1.88 18.22 -5.99
N ALA A 129 0.60 18.57 -5.82
CA ALA A 129 -0.07 18.67 -4.54
C ALA A 129 -1.15 17.59 -4.39
N LEU A 130 -1.29 17.05 -3.19
CA LEU A 130 -2.39 16.17 -2.81
C LEU A 130 -3.41 16.99 -2.02
N LEU A 131 -4.65 16.99 -2.49
CA LEU A 131 -5.77 17.69 -1.85
C LEU A 131 -6.68 16.63 -1.21
N TRP A 132 -6.90 16.74 0.10
CA TRP A 132 -7.92 15.93 0.78
C TRP A 132 -8.96 16.88 1.41
N GLY A 133 -10.18 16.38 1.57
CA GLY A 133 -11.23 17.10 2.26
C GLY A 133 -10.99 17.13 3.77
N ASN A 134 -11.46 18.16 4.45
CA ASN A 134 -11.58 18.11 5.91
C ASN A 134 -12.60 17.01 6.24
N ALA A 135 -12.15 15.94 6.88
CA ALA A 135 -13.04 14.99 7.48
C ALA A 135 -13.90 15.71 8.52
N ALA A 136 -15.19 15.81 8.27
CA ALA A 136 -16.10 16.26 9.30
C ALA A 136 -16.12 15.21 10.42
N THR A 137 -16.13 15.66 11.65
CA THR A 137 -15.91 14.87 12.86
C THR A 137 -17.11 14.00 13.28
N SER A 138 -18.07 13.74 12.40
CA SER A 138 -19.28 12.97 12.73
C SER A 138 -19.21 11.54 12.21
N VAL A 139 -19.08 10.61 13.13
CA VAL A 139 -19.21 9.17 12.87
C VAL A 139 -20.56 8.88 12.22
N GLY A 140 -20.58 8.31 11.02
CA GLY A 140 -21.81 7.86 10.33
C GLY A 140 -22.22 8.65 9.07
N GLU A 141 -21.46 9.68 8.66
CA GLU A 141 -21.75 10.46 7.44
C GLU A 141 -20.77 10.22 6.30
N THR A 142 -20.08 9.09 6.30
CA THR A 142 -18.99 8.76 5.34
C THR A 142 -19.38 8.94 3.87
N ALA A 143 -20.60 8.55 3.50
CA ALA A 143 -21.11 8.72 2.12
C ALA A 143 -21.28 10.20 1.76
N LYS A 144 -21.81 11.01 2.66
CA LYS A 144 -22.01 12.45 2.47
C LYS A 144 -20.69 13.22 2.39
N GLU A 145 -19.72 12.83 3.23
CA GLU A 145 -18.36 13.36 3.17
C GLU A 145 -17.70 13.08 1.83
N ALA A 146 -17.79 11.84 1.36
CA ALA A 146 -17.25 11.46 0.04
C ALA A 146 -17.89 12.27 -1.09
N GLU A 147 -19.20 12.56 -1.05
CA GLU A 147 -19.88 13.40 -2.03
C GLU A 147 -19.46 14.88 -1.96
N GLN A 148 -19.22 15.40 -0.77
CA GLN A 148 -18.71 16.76 -0.60
C GLN A 148 -17.28 16.90 -1.15
N MET A 149 -16.44 15.91 -0.88
CA MET A 149 -15.07 15.85 -1.44
C MET A 149 -15.11 15.77 -2.96
N LEU A 150 -15.93 14.87 -3.52
CA LEU A 150 -16.14 14.75 -4.97
C LEU A 150 -16.55 16.08 -5.61
N THR A 151 -17.57 16.75 -5.04
CA THR A 151 -18.04 18.06 -5.52
C THR A 151 -16.92 19.10 -5.50
N SER A 152 -16.09 19.10 -4.45
CA SER A 152 -14.94 20.01 -4.33
C SER A 152 -13.89 19.72 -5.40
N PHE A 153 -13.55 18.44 -5.66
CA PHE A 153 -12.56 18.05 -6.65
C PHE A 153 -13.00 18.41 -8.08
N ILE A 154 -14.27 18.17 -8.42
CA ILE A 154 -14.84 18.56 -9.71
C ILE A 154 -14.77 20.09 -9.88
N ARG A 155 -15.18 20.87 -8.87
CA ARG A 155 -15.12 22.33 -8.90
C ARG A 155 -13.70 22.88 -9.06
N GLN A 156 -12.73 22.24 -8.41
CA GLN A 156 -11.32 22.63 -8.46
C GLN A 156 -10.59 22.10 -9.69
N LYS A 157 -11.24 21.28 -10.51
CA LYS A 157 -10.67 20.67 -11.72
C LYS A 157 -9.35 19.97 -11.43
N VAL A 158 -9.33 19.11 -10.40
CA VAL A 158 -8.13 18.34 -10.06
C VAL A 158 -7.67 17.50 -11.26
N ALA A 159 -6.36 17.30 -11.39
CA ALA A 159 -5.77 16.58 -12.52
C ALA A 159 -6.08 15.07 -12.51
N GLY A 160 -6.48 14.54 -11.37
CA GLY A 160 -6.89 13.14 -11.19
C GLY A 160 -7.30 12.89 -9.74
N VAL A 161 -7.96 11.76 -9.49
CA VAL A 161 -8.42 11.37 -8.16
C VAL A 161 -7.91 9.98 -7.80
N PHE A 162 -7.31 9.87 -6.64
CA PHE A 162 -7.05 8.60 -5.97
C PHE A 162 -8.26 8.26 -5.11
N PHE A 163 -8.91 7.18 -5.44
CA PHE A 163 -10.17 6.79 -4.81
C PHE A 163 -10.03 5.47 -4.04
N ALA A 164 -10.21 5.53 -2.73
CA ALA A 164 -10.42 4.35 -1.89
C ALA A 164 -11.94 4.14 -1.73
N PRO A 165 -12.55 3.13 -2.37
CA PRO A 165 -13.98 2.89 -2.26
C PRO A 165 -14.43 2.70 -0.82
N LEU A 166 -15.64 3.23 -0.50
CA LEU A 166 -16.26 3.11 0.82
C LEU A 166 -16.50 1.65 1.17
N GLU A 167 -16.41 1.36 2.46
CA GLU A 167 -16.74 0.06 3.06
C GLU A 167 -17.51 0.23 4.36
N LEU A 168 -17.92 -0.86 4.98
CA LEU A 168 -18.59 -0.94 6.28
C LEU A 168 -19.97 -0.25 6.37
N THR A 169 -20.52 0.22 5.25
CA THR A 169 -21.86 0.78 5.16
C THR A 169 -22.73 -0.03 4.21
N GLY A 170 -24.04 -0.11 4.49
CA GLY A 170 -24.97 -0.92 3.68
C GLY A 170 -25.19 -0.40 2.27
N ASP A 171 -24.98 0.88 2.04
CA ASP A 171 -25.17 1.58 0.76
C ASP A 171 -23.86 1.78 -0.02
N LYS A 172 -22.73 1.25 0.46
CA LYS A 172 -21.39 1.44 -0.10
C LYS A 172 -21.33 1.22 -1.61
N ASP A 173 -21.96 0.14 -2.12
CA ASP A 173 -21.85 -0.24 -3.51
C ASP A 173 -22.54 0.77 -4.43
N ALA A 174 -23.72 1.27 -4.04
CA ALA A 174 -24.46 2.29 -4.80
C ALA A 174 -23.72 3.63 -4.78
N THR A 175 -23.19 4.02 -3.62
CA THR A 175 -22.43 5.27 -3.44
C THR A 175 -21.12 5.23 -4.22
N ASN A 176 -20.34 4.15 -4.15
CA ASN A 176 -19.09 4.00 -4.88
C ASN A 176 -19.30 4.08 -6.40
N ARG A 177 -20.33 3.39 -6.93
CA ARG A 177 -20.67 3.44 -8.35
C ARG A 177 -21.10 4.85 -8.80
N ARG A 178 -21.80 5.59 -7.93
CA ARG A 178 -22.20 6.98 -8.21
C ARG A 178 -20.97 7.89 -8.27
N ILE A 179 -20.08 7.80 -7.30
CA ILE A 179 -18.81 8.55 -7.24
C ILE A 179 -17.99 8.30 -8.51
N ALA A 180 -17.77 7.04 -8.87
CA ALA A 180 -17.01 6.68 -10.06
C ALA A 180 -17.62 7.27 -11.34
N ARG A 181 -18.95 7.14 -11.49
CA ARG A 181 -19.68 7.69 -12.65
C ARG A 181 -19.58 9.21 -12.73
N ASP A 182 -19.63 9.91 -11.61
CA ASP A 182 -19.59 11.37 -11.60
C ASP A 182 -18.18 11.90 -11.90
N LEU A 183 -17.12 11.16 -11.49
CA LEU A 183 -15.74 11.41 -11.90
C LEU A 183 -15.55 11.17 -13.40
N ASP A 184 -16.11 10.07 -13.96
CA ASP A 184 -16.08 9.78 -15.38
C ASP A 184 -16.77 10.87 -16.20
N ARG A 185 -17.94 11.36 -15.77
CA ARG A 185 -18.67 12.46 -16.42
C ARG A 185 -17.91 13.79 -16.37
N ALA A 186 -17.09 13.98 -15.34
CA ALA A 186 -16.22 15.14 -15.21
C ALA A 186 -14.90 14.98 -15.97
N GLU A 187 -14.68 13.85 -16.65
CA GLU A 187 -13.43 13.49 -17.36
C GLU A 187 -12.19 13.55 -16.46
N ILE A 188 -12.35 13.24 -15.18
CA ILE A 188 -11.26 13.22 -14.21
C ILE A 188 -10.70 11.79 -14.11
N PRO A 189 -9.43 11.56 -14.46
CA PRO A 189 -8.78 10.26 -14.31
C PRO A 189 -8.82 9.74 -12.87
N VAL A 190 -9.11 8.43 -12.73
CA VAL A 190 -9.23 7.76 -11.42
C VAL A 190 -8.22 6.62 -11.31
N VAL A 191 -7.56 6.55 -10.16
CA VAL A 191 -6.81 5.37 -9.73
C VAL A 191 -7.43 4.89 -8.42
N LEU A 192 -7.93 3.65 -8.43
CA LEU A 192 -8.47 3.01 -7.24
C LEU A 192 -7.32 2.58 -6.32
N LEU A 193 -7.50 2.77 -5.02
CA LEU A 193 -6.56 2.39 -3.97
C LEU A 193 -7.10 1.19 -3.19
N ASP A 194 -6.24 0.20 -3.00
CA ASP A 194 -6.47 -0.99 -2.18
C ASP A 194 -7.55 -1.93 -2.73
N ARG A 195 -8.69 -1.40 -3.20
CA ARG A 195 -9.88 -2.20 -3.52
C ARG A 195 -10.66 -1.70 -4.73
N CYS A 196 -11.30 -2.65 -5.44
CA CYS A 196 -12.31 -2.36 -6.44
C CYS A 196 -13.67 -2.14 -5.77
N TYR A 197 -14.50 -1.28 -6.38
CA TYR A 197 -15.90 -1.09 -5.95
C TYR A 197 -16.88 -2.04 -6.66
N MET A 198 -16.39 -2.78 -7.65
CA MET A 198 -17.20 -3.81 -8.33
C MET A 198 -16.98 -5.15 -7.62
N PRO A 199 -18.05 -5.95 -7.42
CA PRO A 199 -17.91 -7.28 -6.85
C PRO A 199 -17.24 -8.23 -7.85
N TYR A 200 -16.44 -9.16 -7.36
CA TYR A 200 -15.89 -10.22 -8.21
C TYR A 200 -17.02 -11.06 -8.85
N PRO A 201 -16.94 -11.45 -10.13
CA PRO A 201 -15.81 -11.32 -11.05
C PRO A 201 -15.80 -10.01 -11.88
N GLU A 202 -16.69 -9.07 -11.60
CA GLU A 202 -16.74 -7.81 -12.32
C GLU A 202 -15.48 -6.96 -12.07
N ARG A 203 -15.12 -6.13 -13.04
CA ARG A 203 -13.99 -5.21 -12.97
C ARG A 203 -14.43 -3.79 -13.30
N SER A 204 -13.89 -2.82 -12.59
CA SER A 204 -14.09 -1.41 -12.92
C SER A 204 -13.31 -0.99 -14.18
N ALA A 205 -13.69 0.15 -14.76
CA ALA A 205 -12.99 0.78 -15.88
C ALA A 205 -11.79 1.63 -15.43
N HIS A 206 -11.34 1.50 -14.17
CA HIS A 206 -10.25 2.28 -13.60
C HIS A 206 -9.06 1.41 -13.25
N ASP A 207 -7.86 2.00 -13.28
CA ASP A 207 -6.66 1.36 -12.75
C ASP A 207 -6.83 1.11 -11.24
N LEU A 208 -6.37 -0.05 -10.77
CA LEU A 208 -6.36 -0.43 -9.36
C LEU A 208 -4.93 -0.65 -8.90
N VAL A 209 -4.58 -0.08 -7.75
CA VAL A 209 -3.29 -0.33 -7.09
C VAL A 209 -3.54 -0.85 -5.68
N GLY A 210 -3.06 -2.03 -5.39
CA GLY A 210 -3.26 -2.69 -4.09
C GLY A 210 -2.40 -3.93 -3.94
N VAL A 211 -2.90 -4.93 -3.24
CA VAL A 211 -2.23 -6.22 -3.05
C VAL A 211 -3.10 -7.37 -3.58
N ASP A 212 -2.47 -8.52 -3.82
CA ASP A 212 -3.20 -9.77 -4.12
C ASP A 212 -3.81 -10.33 -2.82
N ASN A 213 -5.07 -9.95 -2.55
CA ASN A 213 -5.79 -10.33 -1.33
C ASN A 213 -6.05 -11.84 -1.25
N ARG A 214 -6.31 -12.51 -2.38
CA ARG A 214 -6.48 -13.95 -2.41
C ARG A 214 -5.20 -14.67 -2.00
N LYS A 215 -4.07 -14.24 -2.53
CA LYS A 215 -2.75 -14.77 -2.16
C LYS A 215 -2.41 -14.47 -0.70
N ALA A 216 -2.81 -13.31 -0.17
CA ALA A 216 -2.62 -12.94 1.23
C ALA A 216 -3.40 -13.87 2.17
N GLY A 217 -4.69 -14.10 1.91
CA GLY A 217 -5.52 -15.05 2.65
C GLY A 217 -4.97 -16.48 2.58
N PHE A 218 -4.50 -16.90 1.39
CA PHE A 218 -3.85 -18.19 1.22
C PHE A 218 -2.59 -18.32 2.10
N LYS A 219 -1.69 -17.33 2.07
CA LYS A 219 -0.43 -17.33 2.85
C LYS A 219 -0.70 -17.43 4.36
N ALA A 220 -1.62 -16.63 4.88
CA ALA A 220 -1.97 -16.61 6.31
C ALA A 220 -2.52 -17.97 6.75
N THR A 221 -3.42 -18.55 5.96
CA THR A 221 -4.03 -19.87 6.23
C THR A 221 -3.01 -20.99 6.13
N ALA A 222 -2.19 -21.00 5.07
CA ALA A 222 -1.17 -22.01 4.84
C ALA A 222 -0.15 -22.04 6.00
N HIS A 223 0.22 -20.87 6.56
CA HIS A 223 1.07 -20.80 7.73
C HIS A 223 0.49 -21.53 8.95
N LEU A 224 -0.78 -21.31 9.26
CA LEU A 224 -1.46 -22.02 10.37
C LEU A 224 -1.55 -23.52 10.12
N LEU A 225 -1.88 -23.93 8.90
CA LEU A 225 -1.94 -25.35 8.53
C LEU A 225 -0.56 -26.03 8.63
N GLN A 226 0.52 -25.33 8.30
CA GLN A 226 1.91 -25.81 8.48
C GLN A 226 2.30 -25.96 9.95
N LEU A 227 1.70 -25.17 10.85
CA LEU A 227 1.82 -25.31 12.30
C LEU A 227 0.96 -26.45 12.89
N GLY A 228 0.30 -27.25 12.04
CA GLY A 228 -0.51 -28.40 12.46
C GLY A 228 -1.95 -28.06 12.81
N VAL A 229 -2.39 -26.80 12.70
CA VAL A 229 -3.79 -26.40 12.93
C VAL A 229 -4.70 -27.09 11.90
N ARG A 230 -5.86 -27.57 12.34
CA ARG A 230 -6.83 -28.22 11.45
C ARG A 230 -8.24 -27.61 11.54
N ARG A 231 -8.63 -27.06 12.68
CA ARG A 231 -9.91 -26.38 12.84
C ARG A 231 -9.69 -24.86 12.77
N LEU A 232 -10.04 -24.28 11.64
CA LEU A 232 -9.89 -22.86 11.37
C LEU A 232 -11.25 -22.20 11.20
N ALA A 233 -11.31 -20.93 11.56
CA ALA A 233 -12.41 -20.04 11.20
C ALA A 233 -11.86 -18.76 10.58
N PHE A 234 -12.73 -18.05 9.87
CA PHE A 234 -12.46 -16.70 9.38
C PHE A 234 -13.50 -15.74 9.95
N LEU A 235 -13.07 -14.59 10.47
CA LEU A 235 -13.94 -13.53 10.95
C LEU A 235 -13.68 -12.23 10.19
N GLY A 236 -14.71 -11.71 9.52
CA GLY A 236 -14.72 -10.40 8.87
C GLY A 236 -15.81 -9.50 9.43
N GLU A 237 -15.66 -8.20 9.31
CA GLU A 237 -16.72 -7.24 9.65
C GLU A 237 -17.89 -7.37 8.65
N ALA A 238 -19.09 -7.01 9.10
CA ALA A 238 -20.23 -6.85 8.22
C ALA A 238 -19.97 -5.71 7.22
N HIS A 239 -20.44 -5.87 5.98
CA HIS A 239 -20.24 -4.89 4.91
C HIS A 239 -18.78 -4.50 4.61
N ALA A 240 -17.82 -5.34 5.00
CA ALA A 240 -16.42 -5.15 4.64
C ALA A 240 -16.23 -5.06 3.10
N ALA A 241 -15.09 -4.54 2.68
CA ALA A 241 -14.74 -4.45 1.27
C ALA A 241 -14.60 -5.82 0.61
N GLY A 242 -14.69 -5.87 -0.72
CA GLY A 242 -14.47 -7.08 -1.53
C GLY A 242 -13.09 -7.72 -1.34
N THR A 243 -12.09 -6.96 -0.85
CA THR A 243 -10.79 -7.49 -0.47
C THR A 243 -10.88 -8.58 0.61
N VAL A 244 -11.85 -8.46 1.52
CA VAL A 244 -12.10 -9.49 2.55
C VAL A 244 -12.73 -10.75 1.93
N ASP A 245 -13.58 -10.61 0.90
CA ASP A 245 -14.11 -11.76 0.16
C ASP A 245 -13.00 -12.51 -0.59
N GLU A 246 -12.06 -11.78 -1.18
CA GLU A 246 -10.89 -12.38 -1.82
C GLU A 246 -9.98 -13.09 -0.80
N ARG A 247 -9.79 -12.51 0.41
CA ARG A 247 -9.04 -13.16 1.51
C ARG A 247 -9.71 -14.44 1.95
N ILE A 248 -11.05 -14.46 2.03
CA ILE A 248 -11.85 -15.67 2.32
C ILE A 248 -11.68 -16.70 1.19
N ALA A 249 -11.69 -16.30 -0.07
CA ALA A 249 -11.44 -17.21 -1.19
C ALA A 249 -10.03 -17.85 -1.09
N GLY A 250 -9.02 -17.07 -0.74
CA GLY A 250 -7.66 -17.56 -0.48
C GLY A 250 -7.58 -18.50 0.71
N PHE A 251 -8.34 -18.22 1.77
CA PHE A 251 -8.49 -19.08 2.95
C PHE A 251 -9.02 -20.47 2.55
N TYR A 252 -10.12 -20.54 1.83
CA TYR A 252 -10.68 -21.82 1.36
C TYR A 252 -9.76 -22.53 0.37
N GLU A 253 -9.05 -21.81 -0.47
CA GLU A 253 -8.08 -22.40 -1.38
C GLU A 253 -6.92 -23.07 -0.65
N ALA A 254 -6.42 -22.46 0.43
CA ALA A 254 -5.39 -23.06 1.28
C ALA A 254 -5.91 -24.31 1.98
N LEU A 255 -7.11 -24.30 2.55
CA LEU A 255 -7.74 -25.47 3.14
C LEU A 255 -7.79 -26.62 2.15
N ARG A 256 -8.29 -26.39 0.94
CA ARG A 256 -8.33 -27.39 -0.14
C ARG A 256 -6.93 -27.92 -0.49
N ARG A 257 -5.94 -27.02 -0.59
CA ARG A 257 -4.55 -27.40 -0.94
C ARG A 257 -3.89 -28.30 0.11
N PHE A 258 -4.27 -28.13 1.38
CA PHE A 258 -3.79 -28.93 2.51
C PHE A 258 -4.74 -30.09 2.88
N ALA A 259 -5.68 -30.43 1.99
CA ALA A 259 -6.66 -31.51 2.16
C ALA A 259 -7.52 -31.38 3.43
N VAL A 260 -7.76 -30.17 3.88
CA VAL A 260 -8.75 -29.87 4.94
C VAL A 260 -10.06 -29.49 4.25
N MET A 261 -11.03 -30.38 4.29
CA MET A 261 -12.32 -30.20 3.62
C MET A 261 -13.39 -29.87 4.66
N PRO A 262 -13.86 -28.62 4.72
CA PRO A 262 -14.89 -28.24 5.71
C PRO A 262 -16.26 -28.76 5.29
N GLU A 263 -17.01 -29.30 6.26
CA GLU A 263 -18.40 -29.75 6.08
C GLU A 263 -19.41 -28.62 6.19
N ARG A 264 -18.95 -27.44 6.63
CA ARG A 264 -19.78 -26.24 6.87
C ARG A 264 -19.04 -24.98 6.51
N GLU A 265 -19.78 -23.86 6.42
CA GLU A 265 -19.19 -22.54 6.25
C GLU A 265 -18.32 -22.17 7.46
N LEU A 266 -17.04 -21.82 7.21
CA LEU A 266 -16.08 -21.45 8.26
C LEU A 266 -15.90 -19.94 8.39
N ALA A 267 -16.37 -19.16 7.42
CA ALA A 267 -16.35 -17.71 7.49
C ALA A 267 -17.58 -17.17 8.23
N ARG A 268 -17.37 -16.20 9.08
CA ARG A 268 -18.42 -15.45 9.78
C ARG A 268 -18.26 -13.97 9.53
N ARG A 269 -19.39 -13.27 9.48
CA ARG A 269 -19.44 -11.83 9.32
C ARG A 269 -20.16 -11.18 10.48
N GLY A 270 -19.56 -10.17 11.08
CA GLY A 270 -20.14 -9.40 12.16
C GLY A 270 -19.08 -8.73 13.02
N SER A 271 -19.54 -8.01 14.06
CA SER A 271 -18.63 -7.30 14.95
C SER A 271 -17.80 -8.27 15.80
N PRO A 272 -16.46 -8.16 15.79
CA PRO A 272 -15.60 -8.94 16.69
C PRO A 272 -15.80 -8.60 18.18
N GLN A 273 -16.50 -7.50 18.48
CA GLN A 273 -16.85 -7.08 19.84
C GLN A 273 -18.21 -7.61 20.31
N ASP A 274 -18.98 -8.24 19.42
CA ASP A 274 -20.22 -8.93 19.78
C ASP A 274 -19.89 -10.28 20.44
N GLU A 275 -19.93 -10.31 21.77
CA GLU A 275 -19.67 -11.54 22.54
C GLU A 275 -20.59 -12.69 22.14
N GLY A 276 -21.85 -12.42 21.78
CA GLY A 276 -22.79 -13.44 21.35
C GLY A 276 -22.35 -14.12 20.08
N LEU A 277 -21.92 -13.31 19.08
CA LEU A 277 -21.34 -13.81 17.84
C LEU A 277 -20.07 -14.62 18.10
N VAL A 278 -19.16 -14.11 18.94
CA VAL A 278 -17.89 -14.77 19.23
C VAL A 278 -18.10 -16.09 19.97
N ARG A 279 -18.97 -16.14 20.99
CA ARG A 279 -19.33 -17.38 21.68
C ARG A 279 -19.93 -18.41 20.72
N LYS A 280 -20.87 -17.98 19.88
CA LYS A 280 -21.47 -18.85 18.85
C LYS A 280 -20.42 -19.41 17.89
N LEU A 281 -19.47 -18.59 17.45
CA LEU A 281 -18.35 -19.02 16.59
C LEU A 281 -17.50 -20.08 17.29
N LEU A 282 -17.15 -19.85 18.57
CA LEU A 282 -16.36 -20.79 19.37
C LEU A 282 -17.10 -22.12 19.59
N ASP A 283 -18.38 -22.07 19.93
CA ASP A 283 -19.19 -23.28 20.23
C ASP A 283 -19.44 -24.13 18.97
N GLU A 284 -19.80 -23.48 17.85
CA GLU A 284 -20.14 -24.17 16.60
C GLU A 284 -18.93 -24.71 15.87
N LEU A 285 -17.86 -23.91 15.76
CA LEU A 285 -16.70 -24.24 14.93
C LEU A 285 -15.54 -24.84 15.74
N ARG A 286 -15.48 -24.57 17.05
CA ARG A 286 -14.38 -24.98 17.96
C ARG A 286 -13.01 -24.74 17.33
N PRO A 287 -12.72 -23.50 16.87
CA PRO A 287 -11.54 -23.24 16.10
C PRO A 287 -10.28 -23.30 16.97
N GLU A 288 -9.20 -23.87 16.43
CA GLU A 288 -7.84 -23.77 16.97
C GLU A 288 -7.17 -22.46 16.52
N ALA A 289 -7.70 -21.87 15.42
CA ALA A 289 -7.23 -20.58 14.94
C ALA A 289 -8.33 -19.81 14.21
N ILE A 290 -8.28 -18.49 14.33
CA ILE A 290 -9.17 -17.56 13.63
C ILE A 290 -8.32 -16.62 12.79
N LEU A 291 -8.56 -16.59 11.46
CA LEU A 291 -8.09 -15.53 10.59
C LEU A 291 -9.06 -14.36 10.67
N CYS A 292 -8.53 -13.17 10.78
CA CYS A 292 -9.32 -11.94 10.80
C CYS A 292 -9.20 -11.18 9.48
N GLY A 293 -10.26 -10.50 9.10
CA GLY A 293 -10.30 -9.70 7.89
C GLY A 293 -9.16 -8.68 7.79
N ASN A 294 -8.81 -8.06 8.93
CA ASN A 294 -7.67 -7.14 9.07
C ASN A 294 -7.17 -7.11 10.53
N ASP A 295 -6.14 -6.30 10.81
CA ASP A 295 -5.54 -6.21 12.15
C ASP A 295 -6.47 -5.54 13.18
N LEU A 296 -7.33 -4.61 12.77
CA LEU A 296 -8.31 -4.00 13.66
C LEU A 296 -9.35 -5.03 14.13
N THR A 297 -9.87 -5.83 13.20
CA THR A 297 -10.76 -6.96 13.51
C THR A 297 -10.07 -7.95 14.46
N ALA A 298 -8.78 -8.24 14.21
CA ALA A 298 -7.98 -9.14 15.05
C ALA A 298 -7.76 -8.57 16.46
N ALA A 299 -7.46 -7.28 16.60
CA ALA A 299 -7.26 -6.62 17.87
C ALA A 299 -8.54 -6.61 18.72
N ARG A 300 -9.68 -6.28 18.11
CA ARG A 300 -11.00 -6.29 18.76
C ARG A 300 -11.42 -7.70 19.18
N LEU A 301 -11.21 -8.70 18.30
CA LEU A 301 -11.46 -10.10 18.62
C LEU A 301 -10.57 -10.55 19.78
N MET A 302 -9.30 -10.18 19.79
CA MET A 302 -8.36 -10.52 20.88
C MET A 302 -8.87 -9.98 22.22
N GLN A 303 -9.36 -8.74 22.28
CA GLN A 303 -9.95 -8.16 23.49
C GLN A 303 -11.16 -8.97 23.95
N THR A 304 -12.07 -9.31 23.04
CA THR A 304 -13.28 -10.11 23.36
C THR A 304 -12.91 -11.49 23.88
N LEU A 305 -11.98 -12.20 23.23
CA LEU A 305 -11.52 -13.52 23.64
C LEU A 305 -10.85 -13.49 25.02
N ILE A 306 -10.00 -12.51 25.30
CA ILE A 306 -9.38 -12.32 26.62
C ILE A 306 -10.46 -12.05 27.67
N GLY A 307 -11.45 -11.21 27.37
CA GLY A 307 -12.60 -10.95 28.25
C GLY A 307 -13.43 -12.20 28.55
N LEU A 308 -13.48 -13.14 27.61
CA LEU A 308 -14.14 -14.44 27.76
C LEU A 308 -13.27 -15.50 28.48
N GLY A 309 -12.04 -15.14 28.86
CA GLY A 309 -11.10 -16.05 29.53
C GLY A 309 -10.37 -17.01 28.60
N VAL A 310 -10.47 -16.81 27.26
CA VAL A 310 -9.79 -17.65 26.27
C VAL A 310 -8.32 -17.24 26.15
N ARG A 311 -7.42 -18.20 26.27
CA ARG A 311 -5.97 -18.00 26.21
C ARG A 311 -5.49 -17.97 24.76
N ILE A 312 -4.71 -16.94 24.41
CA ILE A 312 -4.13 -16.74 23.10
C ILE A 312 -2.60 -16.78 23.25
N PRO A 313 -1.90 -17.64 22.52
CA PRO A 313 -2.36 -18.53 21.43
C PRO A 313 -2.67 -19.97 21.86
N GLU A 314 -2.69 -20.30 23.16
CA GLU A 314 -2.72 -21.67 23.66
C GLU A 314 -4.03 -22.39 23.30
N GLU A 315 -5.18 -21.70 23.38
CA GLU A 315 -6.50 -22.26 23.06
C GLU A 315 -6.98 -21.82 21.68
N VAL A 316 -6.79 -20.54 21.35
CA VAL A 316 -7.15 -19.98 20.03
C VAL A 316 -6.03 -19.11 19.50
N ARG A 317 -5.54 -19.42 18.32
CA ARG A 317 -4.54 -18.63 17.59
C ARG A 317 -5.22 -17.57 16.75
N ILE A 318 -4.57 -16.42 16.55
CA ILE A 318 -5.11 -15.33 15.74
C ILE A 318 -4.07 -14.90 14.70
N VAL A 319 -4.56 -14.65 13.47
CA VAL A 319 -3.76 -14.04 12.41
C VAL A 319 -4.55 -12.90 11.78
N GLY A 320 -3.89 -11.75 11.61
CA GLY A 320 -4.44 -10.54 11.00
C GLY A 320 -3.94 -10.29 9.58
N MET A 321 -4.20 -9.08 9.12
CA MET A 321 -3.76 -8.51 7.85
C MET A 321 -3.54 -7.01 8.04
N ASP A 322 -2.49 -6.46 7.44
CA ASP A 322 -2.08 -5.07 7.25
C ASP A 322 -0.73 -4.75 7.87
N ASP A 323 -0.36 -5.38 9.00
CA ASP A 323 0.84 -5.11 9.79
C ASP A 323 0.89 -3.66 10.30
N VAL A 324 -0.22 -3.24 10.90
CA VAL A 324 -0.34 -1.88 11.47
C VAL A 324 0.58 -1.68 12.68
N LYS A 325 0.90 -0.43 13.00
CA LYS A 325 1.88 -0.08 14.05
C LYS A 325 1.61 -0.73 15.40
N TYR A 326 0.34 -0.83 15.81
CA TYR A 326 0.00 -1.43 17.11
C TYR A 326 -0.03 -2.96 17.10
N ALA A 327 0.05 -3.64 15.95
CA ALA A 327 0.02 -5.10 15.89
C ALA A 327 1.11 -5.77 16.77
N SER A 328 2.27 -5.12 16.90
CA SER A 328 3.36 -5.58 17.77
C SER A 328 3.17 -5.22 19.25
N LEU A 329 2.26 -4.31 19.57
CA LEU A 329 2.02 -3.77 20.92
C LEU A 329 0.78 -4.36 21.58
N LEU A 330 0.01 -5.19 20.88
CA LEU A 330 -1.16 -5.87 21.46
C LEU A 330 -0.74 -6.79 22.62
N PRO A 331 -1.65 -7.11 23.57
CA PRO A 331 -1.38 -8.00 24.70
C PRO A 331 -0.70 -9.30 24.27
N VAL A 332 -1.10 -9.85 23.12
CA VAL A 332 -0.37 -10.91 22.43
C VAL A 332 0.04 -10.36 21.06
N PRO A 333 1.35 -10.11 20.81
CA PRO A 333 1.82 -9.56 19.54
C PRO A 333 1.29 -10.32 18.34
N LEU A 334 0.63 -9.59 17.42
CA LEU A 334 -0.18 -10.16 16.34
C LEU A 334 0.67 -10.59 15.15
N THR A 335 0.56 -11.86 14.78
CA THR A 335 1.01 -12.38 13.48
C THR A 335 0.07 -11.86 12.41
N THR A 336 0.61 -11.32 11.33
CA THR A 336 -0.17 -10.64 10.30
C THR A 336 0.50 -10.70 8.94
N ILE A 337 -0.25 -10.41 7.90
CA ILE A 337 0.30 -10.20 6.55
C ILE A 337 0.64 -8.71 6.41
N HIS A 338 1.90 -8.42 6.17
CA HIS A 338 2.39 -7.07 5.90
C HIS A 338 2.02 -6.62 4.48
N GLN A 339 1.48 -5.41 4.38
CA GLN A 339 1.29 -4.67 3.15
C GLN A 339 2.34 -3.54 3.07
N ASP A 340 3.10 -3.47 1.98
CA ASP A 340 3.97 -2.31 1.72
C ASP A 340 3.13 -1.10 1.28
N CYS A 341 2.47 -0.46 2.25
CA CYS A 341 1.61 0.69 2.00
C CYS A 341 2.35 1.84 1.32
N ALA A 342 3.63 2.08 1.67
CA ALA A 342 4.42 3.10 1.00
C ALA A 342 4.68 2.73 -0.47
N GLY A 343 4.96 1.46 -0.75
CA GLY A 343 5.07 0.92 -2.11
C GLY A 343 3.77 1.05 -2.91
N ILE A 344 2.61 0.81 -2.28
CA ILE A 344 1.29 1.04 -2.88
C ILE A 344 1.14 2.51 -3.28
N GLY A 345 1.47 3.44 -2.38
CA GLY A 345 1.39 4.88 -2.66
C GLY A 345 2.30 5.31 -3.82
N MET A 346 3.54 4.84 -3.85
CA MET A 346 4.47 5.10 -4.96
C MET A 346 3.95 4.55 -6.29
N ALA A 347 3.43 3.33 -6.29
CA ALA A 347 2.86 2.69 -7.47
C ALA A 347 1.60 3.42 -7.96
N ALA A 348 0.74 3.87 -7.04
CA ALA A 348 -0.47 4.62 -7.36
C ALA A 348 -0.15 5.95 -8.05
N MET A 349 0.81 6.72 -7.50
CA MET A 349 1.25 7.98 -8.13
C MET A 349 1.85 7.72 -9.52
N ALA A 350 2.70 6.71 -9.67
CA ALA A 350 3.28 6.34 -10.96
C ALA A 350 2.19 5.94 -11.98
N THR A 351 1.18 5.19 -11.54
CA THR A 351 0.04 4.78 -12.37
C THR A 351 -0.78 5.99 -12.82
N MET A 352 -1.09 6.92 -11.91
CA MET A 352 -1.82 8.16 -12.23
C MET A 352 -1.06 9.01 -13.26
N LEU A 353 0.24 9.24 -13.05
CA LEU A 353 1.05 10.01 -13.97
C LEU A 353 1.10 9.35 -15.35
N GLN A 354 1.24 8.03 -15.41
CA GLN A 354 1.22 7.30 -16.68
C GLN A 354 -0.15 7.37 -17.35
N ARG A 355 -1.25 7.31 -16.60
CA ARG A 355 -2.63 7.46 -17.14
C ARG A 355 -2.85 8.84 -17.75
N LEU A 356 -2.28 9.89 -17.14
CA LEU A 356 -2.36 11.25 -17.67
C LEU A 356 -1.54 11.44 -18.95
N ASP A 357 -0.35 10.83 -19.00
CA ASP A 357 0.54 10.93 -20.15
C ASP A 357 0.08 10.02 -21.31
N HIS A 358 -0.63 8.92 -21.00
CA HIS A 358 -1.05 7.87 -21.93
C HIS A 358 -2.48 7.39 -21.61
N PRO A 359 -3.51 8.21 -21.87
CA PRO A 359 -4.89 7.86 -21.55
C PRO A 359 -5.43 6.66 -22.33
N GLU A 360 -4.83 6.33 -23.47
CA GLU A 360 -5.19 5.22 -24.35
C GLU A 360 -4.78 3.84 -23.83
N LEU A 361 -3.92 3.77 -22.81
CA LEU A 361 -3.47 2.48 -22.28
C LEU A 361 -4.62 1.68 -21.65
N PRO A 362 -4.62 0.34 -21.80
CA PRO A 362 -5.62 -0.49 -21.14
C PRO A 362 -5.55 -0.34 -19.61
N VAL A 363 -6.70 -0.51 -18.98
CA VAL A 363 -6.84 -0.47 -17.51
C VAL A 363 -6.11 -1.65 -16.88
N ARG A 364 -5.42 -1.42 -15.76
CA ARG A 364 -4.52 -2.41 -15.12
C ARG A 364 -4.81 -2.56 -13.64
N ASP A 365 -4.51 -3.76 -13.14
CA ASP A 365 -4.36 -4.02 -11.72
C ASP A 365 -2.86 -4.11 -11.38
N VAL A 366 -2.39 -3.20 -10.56
CA VAL A 366 -0.99 -3.14 -10.11
C VAL A 366 -0.92 -3.71 -8.71
N THR A 367 -0.27 -4.86 -8.56
CA THR A 367 -0.17 -5.54 -7.26
C THR A 367 1.21 -5.37 -6.64
N VAL A 368 1.22 -4.92 -5.37
CA VAL A 368 2.42 -4.82 -4.54
C VAL A 368 2.57 -6.11 -3.71
N PRO A 369 3.77 -6.69 -3.60
CA PRO A 369 3.97 -7.91 -2.86
C PRO A 369 3.64 -7.79 -1.37
N THR A 370 3.09 -8.87 -0.80
CA THR A 370 2.85 -9.01 0.64
C THR A 370 3.82 -10.01 1.27
N SER A 371 4.09 -9.88 2.57
CA SER A 371 4.88 -10.82 3.36
C SER A 371 4.18 -11.20 4.67
N LEU A 372 4.45 -12.40 5.18
CA LEU A 372 3.97 -12.83 6.48
C LEU A 372 4.95 -12.34 7.57
N VAL A 373 4.42 -11.69 8.59
CA VAL A 373 5.16 -11.27 9.79
C VAL A 373 4.70 -12.13 10.96
N VAL A 374 5.54 -13.08 11.33
CA VAL A 374 5.27 -14.03 12.42
C VAL A 374 5.58 -13.38 13.76
N ARG A 375 4.58 -13.35 14.65
CA ARG A 375 4.69 -12.91 16.04
C ARG A 375 4.13 -14.00 16.97
N LYS A 376 3.63 -13.61 18.15
CA LYS A 376 3.21 -14.58 19.18
C LYS A 376 1.83 -15.18 18.95
N SER A 377 0.89 -14.43 18.38
CA SER A 377 -0.53 -14.80 18.32
C SER A 377 -0.85 -16.06 17.48
N CYS A 378 0.03 -16.48 16.57
CA CYS A 378 -0.14 -17.72 15.82
C CYS A 378 0.42 -18.96 16.55
N GLY A 379 1.06 -18.79 17.70
CA GLY A 379 1.63 -19.91 18.48
C GLY A 379 2.82 -20.63 17.82
N ALA A 380 3.49 -20.03 16.84
CA ALA A 380 4.65 -20.66 16.18
C ALA A 380 5.78 -20.98 17.18
N HIS A 381 5.91 -20.22 18.25
CA HIS A 381 6.88 -20.42 19.34
C HIS A 381 6.53 -21.59 20.29
N LEU A 382 5.30 -22.11 20.22
CA LEU A 382 4.85 -23.28 21.01
C LEU A 382 5.13 -24.61 20.32
N GLY A 383 5.69 -24.60 19.10
CA GLY A 383 5.86 -25.79 18.28
C GLY A 383 4.59 -26.17 17.49
N LYS A 384 4.65 -27.33 16.80
CA LYS A 384 3.51 -27.81 16.04
C LYS A 384 2.44 -28.41 16.95
N VAL A 385 1.19 -28.22 16.58
CA VAL A 385 0.05 -28.88 17.23
C VAL A 385 0.21 -30.39 17.08
N GLY A 386 0.29 -31.12 18.19
CA GLY A 386 0.46 -32.57 18.21
C GLY A 386 1.87 -33.09 18.55
N GLU A 387 2.92 -32.26 18.61
CA GLU A 387 4.26 -32.68 19.05
C GLU A 387 4.49 -32.56 20.57
N ALA A 388 3.56 -31.99 21.32
CA ALA A 388 3.69 -31.72 22.77
C ALA A 388 3.22 -32.87 23.69
N ALA A 389 3.06 -34.09 23.18
CA ALA A 389 2.68 -35.30 23.95
C ALA A 389 3.40 -36.56 23.46
N SER A 390 4.71 -36.55 23.52
CA SER A 390 5.52 -37.76 23.42
C SER A 390 6.69 -37.70 24.41
#